data_2206f785542f3687daa007fc0351e7f0
#
_entry.id   2206f785542f3687daa007fc0351e7f0
#
_cell.length_a   1.000
_cell.length_b   1.000
_cell.length_c   1.000
_cell.angle_alpha   90.00
_cell.angle_beta   90.00
_cell.angle_gamma   90.00
#
_symmetry.space_group_name_H-M   'P 1'
#
loop_
_entity.id
_entity.type
_entity.pdbx_description
1 polymer ?
#
loop_
_entity_poly.entity_id
_entity_poly.type
_entity_poly.pdbx_seq_one_letter_code
_entity_poly.pdbx_strand_id
1 'polypeptide(L)'
;LNLKDRLSQLTLDGAKKLLGADAAKLIMTGAQRDLSPKDLVYLGEDLFRLTIPGSGRRAEAIVTITLKASALDRLHWNCTACSQPCEHVGAALSMILEEKTALGLAVAPEEIDSANTPATEEELINLALTERRERAKDESMKVLSTDASTPWTDYTVTSALSGKTYRVALRGQEPGDSFCSCPDFRTNTLGTCKHILHTLDKVRRRLGQKALSVPYRRDSISVALHYGHELELRMLLPHDLDDETSSIVGKLRGQSIDDVRDLLKRIRHLERSGQRVTIYPDAEEYIQQKLFEEQITDRVAAIRQNPKSHPLRTELLRTELLPYQLDGIAFAVGAGRAILADEMGLGKTIQGVGVAELFAREAQIKKVLVVCPASLKSQWRNEIEHFSGRTVQLVGGASADRVSQYSNEAFFTICNYEQVLRDILDIERSNWDLIILDEGQRIKNWEAKTTRVIKGLRSRFALVLTGTP
;
A
#
# COMPACT_ATOMS: atom_id res chain seq x y z
N LEU A 1 18.84 -14.38 17.57
CA LEU A 1 17.55 -14.31 16.87
C LEU A 1 17.01 -12.91 17.01
N ASN A 2 16.81 -12.20 15.89
CA ASN A 2 16.19 -10.87 15.82
C ASN A 2 14.65 -10.98 15.91
N LEU A 3 13.95 -9.84 15.86
CA LEU A 3 12.49 -9.83 15.93
C LEU A 3 11.86 -10.56 14.74
N LYS A 4 12.38 -10.36 13.53
CA LYS A 4 11.87 -11.02 12.32
C LYS A 4 11.98 -12.55 12.42
N ASP A 5 13.11 -13.06 12.93
CA ASP A 5 13.29 -14.50 13.14
C ASP A 5 12.27 -15.06 14.12
N ARG A 6 11.98 -14.33 15.20
CA ARG A 6 10.98 -14.74 16.18
C ARG A 6 9.57 -14.70 15.64
N LEU A 7 9.22 -13.67 14.85
CA LEU A 7 7.90 -13.58 14.23
C LEU A 7 7.72 -14.61 13.10
N SER A 8 8.79 -14.93 12.35
CA SER A 8 8.73 -15.99 11.33
C SER A 8 8.46 -17.37 11.92
N GLN A 9 9.03 -17.64 13.10
CA GLN A 9 8.84 -18.89 13.84
C GLN A 9 7.56 -18.91 14.70
N LEU A 10 6.82 -17.79 14.78
CA LEU A 10 5.60 -17.73 15.58
C LEU A 10 4.56 -18.74 15.09
N THR A 11 4.07 -19.56 16.03
CA THR A 11 2.99 -20.53 15.81
C THR A 11 1.70 -20.05 16.46
N LEU A 12 0.57 -20.65 16.09
CA LEU A 12 -0.73 -20.36 16.72
C LEU A 12 -0.67 -20.62 18.23
N ASP A 13 -0.02 -21.68 18.65
CA ASP A 13 0.11 -22.00 20.09
C ASP A 13 1.03 -21.02 20.81
N GLY A 14 2.09 -20.53 20.16
CA GLY A 14 2.90 -19.44 20.66
C GLY A 14 2.10 -18.15 20.82
N ALA A 15 1.30 -17.78 19.82
CA ALA A 15 0.42 -16.62 19.87
C ALA A 15 -0.65 -16.74 20.98
N LYS A 16 -1.23 -17.93 21.18
CA LYS A 16 -2.16 -18.19 22.28
C LYS A 16 -1.50 -18.02 23.65
N LYS A 17 -0.27 -18.50 23.80
CA LYS A 17 0.49 -18.33 25.07
C LYS A 17 0.75 -16.85 25.39
N LEU A 18 0.98 -16.01 24.37
CA LEU A 18 1.20 -14.56 24.55
C LEU A 18 -0.05 -13.80 25.01
N LEU A 19 -1.26 -14.29 24.68
CA LEU A 19 -2.53 -13.65 25.02
C LEU A 19 -3.23 -14.27 26.24
N GLY A 20 -2.88 -15.48 26.65
CA GLY A 20 -3.46 -16.14 27.82
C GLY A 20 -4.82 -16.82 27.57
N ALA A 21 -5.69 -16.83 28.59
CA ALA A 21 -6.89 -17.69 28.60
C ALA A 21 -7.88 -17.48 27.46
N ASP A 22 -8.12 -16.24 27.05
CA ASP A 22 -9.08 -15.88 26.00
C ASP A 22 -8.46 -15.77 24.61
N ALA A 23 -7.22 -16.23 24.45
CA ALA A 23 -6.40 -16.03 23.26
C ALA A 23 -7.09 -16.42 21.94
N ALA A 24 -7.72 -17.61 21.89
CA ALA A 24 -8.38 -18.08 20.69
C ALA A 24 -9.52 -17.16 20.25
N LYS A 25 -10.32 -16.68 21.19
CA LYS A 25 -11.42 -15.73 20.93
C LYS A 25 -10.88 -14.39 20.47
N LEU A 26 -9.84 -13.87 21.13
CA LEU A 26 -9.24 -12.58 20.78
C LEU A 26 -8.59 -12.60 19.40
N ILE A 27 -7.89 -13.69 19.03
CA ILE A 27 -7.31 -13.87 17.67
C ILE A 27 -8.42 -13.95 16.63
N MET A 28 -9.46 -14.75 16.85
CA MET A 28 -10.57 -14.88 15.91
C MET A 28 -11.35 -13.57 15.72
N THR A 29 -11.63 -12.85 16.82
CA THR A 29 -12.30 -11.55 16.73
C THR A 29 -11.43 -10.52 16.01
N GLY A 30 -10.14 -10.49 16.32
CA GLY A 30 -9.18 -9.62 15.63
C GLY A 30 -9.03 -9.93 14.15
N ALA A 31 -9.09 -11.21 13.78
CA ALA A 31 -9.00 -11.68 12.39
C ALA A 31 -10.16 -11.21 11.49
N GLN A 32 -11.33 -10.93 12.07
CA GLN A 32 -12.50 -10.44 11.32
C GLN A 32 -12.35 -8.99 10.82
N ARG A 33 -11.33 -8.27 11.31
CA ARG A 33 -11.04 -6.90 10.84
C ARG A 33 -10.41 -6.95 9.46
N ASP A 34 -10.94 -6.16 8.54
CA ASP A 34 -10.35 -5.96 7.20
C ASP A 34 -9.17 -5.00 7.33
N LEU A 35 -7.96 -5.55 7.37
CA LEU A 35 -6.72 -4.81 7.57
C LEU A 35 -5.73 -5.17 6.46
N SER A 36 -5.29 -4.17 5.70
CA SER A 36 -4.27 -4.34 4.66
C SER A 36 -2.86 -4.33 5.28
N PRO A 37 -2.04 -5.37 5.13
CA PRO A 37 -0.66 -5.34 5.59
C PRO A 37 0.17 -4.22 4.96
N LYS A 38 -0.09 -3.91 3.70
CA LYS A 38 0.67 -2.91 2.93
C LYS A 38 0.56 -1.51 3.51
N ASP A 39 -0.63 -1.13 3.99
CA ASP A 39 -0.91 0.24 4.43
C ASP A 39 -0.85 0.42 5.96
N LEU A 40 -1.05 -0.66 6.71
CA LEU A 40 -1.26 -0.60 8.16
C LEU A 40 -0.12 -1.24 8.97
N VAL A 41 0.82 -1.96 8.33
CA VAL A 41 1.92 -2.63 9.02
C VAL A 41 3.25 -1.96 8.76
N TYR A 42 4.01 -1.76 9.83
CA TYR A 42 5.44 -1.50 9.79
C TYR A 42 6.20 -2.65 10.43
N LEU A 43 7.18 -3.20 9.73
CA LEU A 43 8.07 -4.23 10.25
C LEU A 43 9.53 -3.82 10.04
N GLY A 44 10.16 -3.39 11.13
CA GLY A 44 11.59 -3.12 11.22
C GLY A 44 12.37 -4.27 11.83
N GLU A 45 13.63 -4.04 12.21
CA GLU A 45 14.47 -5.05 12.86
C GLU A 45 14.05 -5.35 14.30
N ASP A 46 13.61 -4.31 15.04
CA ASP A 46 13.31 -4.39 16.46
C ASP A 46 11.84 -4.13 16.79
N LEU A 47 11.03 -3.74 15.78
CA LEU A 47 9.65 -3.32 15.98
C LEU A 47 8.75 -3.84 14.87
N PHE A 48 7.73 -4.58 15.25
CA PHE A 48 6.52 -4.77 14.46
C PHE A 48 5.45 -3.82 15.00
N ARG A 49 4.72 -3.15 14.10
CA ARG A 49 3.61 -2.27 14.43
C ARG A 49 2.46 -2.45 13.47
N LEU A 50 1.26 -2.56 14.02
CA LEU A 50 0.00 -2.55 13.29
C LEU A 50 -0.82 -1.36 13.74
N THR A 51 -1.22 -0.51 12.79
CA THR A 51 -2.19 0.56 12.99
C THR A 51 -3.58 0.03 12.65
N ILE A 52 -4.52 0.14 13.58
CA ILE A 52 -5.91 -0.31 13.40
C ILE A 52 -6.79 0.92 13.35
N PRO A 53 -7.39 1.26 12.20
CA PRO A 53 -8.26 2.42 12.07
C PRO A 53 -9.43 2.37 13.04
N GLY A 54 -9.78 3.52 13.59
CA GLY A 54 -10.97 3.66 14.42
C GLY A 54 -12.24 3.51 13.58
N SER A 55 -13.31 2.99 14.16
CA SER A 55 -14.62 2.92 13.51
C SER A 55 -15.69 3.57 14.37
N GLY A 56 -16.44 4.51 13.81
CA GLY A 56 -17.47 5.25 14.51
C GLY A 56 -16.91 6.10 15.67
N ARG A 57 -17.33 5.81 16.91
CA ARG A 57 -16.84 6.50 18.13
C ARG A 57 -15.59 5.88 18.73
N ARG A 58 -15.05 4.80 18.17
CA ARG A 58 -13.84 4.13 18.67
C ARG A 58 -12.61 4.81 18.08
N ALA A 59 -11.66 5.18 18.96
CA ALA A 59 -10.37 5.74 18.55
C ALA A 59 -9.52 4.69 17.82
N GLU A 60 -8.57 5.18 17.04
CA GLU A 60 -7.50 4.36 16.44
C GLU A 60 -6.72 3.60 17.51
N ALA A 61 -6.33 2.37 17.22
CA ALA A 61 -5.49 1.56 18.10
C ALA A 61 -4.18 1.20 17.38
N ILE A 62 -3.06 1.36 18.07
CA ILE A 62 -1.75 0.94 17.58
C ILE A 62 -1.25 -0.22 18.44
N VAL A 63 -0.94 -1.33 17.78
CA VAL A 63 -0.31 -2.50 18.42
C VAL A 63 1.15 -2.54 18.02
N THR A 64 2.03 -2.66 19.01
CA THR A 64 3.47 -2.85 18.80
C THR A 64 3.91 -4.18 19.38
N ILE A 65 4.82 -4.86 18.69
CA ILE A 65 5.49 -6.07 19.18
C ILE A 65 7.00 -5.85 19.08
N THR A 66 7.70 -6.08 20.18
CA THR A 66 9.15 -5.87 20.32
C THR A 66 9.79 -7.05 21.02
N LEU A 67 11.12 -7.12 21.03
CA LEU A 67 11.87 -8.07 21.85
C LEU A 67 12.10 -7.53 23.25
N LYS A 68 11.82 -8.33 24.27
CA LYS A 68 12.13 -8.04 25.68
C LYS A 68 12.67 -9.29 26.35
N ALA A 69 13.85 -9.20 26.96
CA ALA A 69 14.55 -10.34 27.52
C ALA A 69 13.74 -11.13 28.59
N SER A 70 12.90 -10.42 29.34
CA SER A 70 12.05 -10.98 30.42
C SER A 70 10.68 -11.48 29.93
N ALA A 71 10.35 -11.30 28.64
CA ALA A 71 9.05 -11.70 28.09
C ALA A 71 9.08 -13.15 27.60
N LEU A 72 7.90 -13.79 27.58
CA LEU A 72 7.72 -15.13 27.01
C LEU A 72 8.15 -15.14 25.54
N ASP A 73 8.97 -16.11 25.15
CA ASP A 73 9.61 -16.19 23.85
C ASP A 73 10.32 -14.90 23.42
N ARG A 74 10.65 -14.02 24.37
CA ARG A 74 11.22 -12.69 24.19
C ARG A 74 10.30 -11.71 23.43
N LEU A 75 9.09 -12.09 23.05
CA LEU A 75 8.10 -11.22 22.42
C LEU A 75 7.31 -10.45 23.48
N HIS A 76 7.21 -9.15 23.29
CA HIS A 76 6.43 -8.25 24.13
C HIS A 76 5.52 -7.39 23.27
N TRP A 77 4.24 -7.41 23.55
CA TRP A 77 3.25 -6.59 22.87
C TRP A 77 2.80 -5.42 23.74
N ASN A 78 2.36 -4.35 23.09
CA ASN A 78 1.69 -3.21 23.69
C ASN A 78 0.56 -2.75 22.78
N CYS A 79 -0.54 -2.27 23.37
CA CYS A 79 -1.67 -1.69 22.65
C CYS A 79 -1.98 -0.31 23.21
N THR A 80 -2.12 0.71 22.37
CA THR A 80 -2.40 2.09 22.80
C THR A 80 -3.81 2.25 23.39
N ALA A 81 -4.76 1.39 23.01
CA ALA A 81 -6.14 1.44 23.45
C ALA A 81 -6.44 0.54 24.67
N CYS A 82 -5.60 -0.45 24.97
CA CYS A 82 -5.87 -1.49 25.98
C CYS A 82 -4.62 -1.84 26.74
N SER A 83 -4.72 -1.98 28.08
CA SER A 83 -3.63 -2.43 28.96
C SER A 83 -3.64 -3.96 29.21
N GLN A 84 -4.70 -4.66 28.84
CA GLN A 84 -4.89 -6.09 28.95
C GLN A 84 -4.93 -6.74 27.56
N PRO A 85 -4.74 -8.09 27.44
CA PRO A 85 -4.91 -8.79 26.18
C PRO A 85 -6.25 -8.44 25.52
N CYS A 86 -6.22 -8.08 24.24
CA CYS A 86 -7.37 -7.51 23.55
C CYS A 86 -7.45 -7.97 22.10
N GLU A 87 -8.59 -7.72 21.46
CA GLU A 87 -8.82 -8.04 20.05
C GLU A 87 -7.85 -7.32 19.09
N HIS A 88 -7.30 -6.16 19.47
CA HIS A 88 -6.31 -5.45 18.64
C HIS A 88 -4.99 -6.24 18.58
N VAL A 89 -4.51 -6.75 19.71
CA VAL A 89 -3.34 -7.62 19.73
C VAL A 89 -3.63 -8.95 19.04
N GLY A 90 -4.86 -9.48 19.19
CA GLY A 90 -5.34 -10.63 18.43
C GLY A 90 -5.27 -10.41 16.91
N ALA A 91 -5.65 -9.22 16.43
CA ALA A 91 -5.55 -8.85 15.01
C ALA A 91 -4.09 -8.83 14.52
N ALA A 92 -3.18 -8.26 15.31
CA ALA A 92 -1.76 -8.23 14.98
C ALA A 92 -1.16 -9.64 14.88
N LEU A 93 -1.44 -10.51 15.84
CA LEU A 93 -0.96 -11.89 15.83
C LEU A 93 -1.58 -12.71 14.69
N SER A 94 -2.90 -12.54 14.44
CA SER A 94 -3.56 -13.17 13.28
C SER A 94 -2.91 -12.76 11.97
N MET A 95 -2.60 -11.47 11.80
CA MET A 95 -1.94 -10.96 10.60
C MET A 95 -0.53 -11.54 10.43
N ILE A 96 0.27 -11.60 11.50
CA ILE A 96 1.60 -12.22 11.46
C ILE A 96 1.53 -13.69 11.08
N LEU A 97 0.58 -14.44 11.61
CA LEU A 97 0.42 -15.87 11.31
C LEU A 97 0.02 -16.12 9.85
N GLU A 98 -0.86 -15.30 9.29
CA GLU A 98 -1.42 -15.50 7.96
C GLU A 98 -0.53 -14.93 6.85
N GLU A 99 0.03 -13.74 7.07
CA GLU A 99 0.66 -12.93 6.03
C GLU A 99 2.19 -12.97 6.08
N LYS A 100 2.79 -14.09 6.54
CA LYS A 100 4.25 -14.22 6.66
C LYS A 100 4.99 -13.86 5.38
N THR A 101 4.50 -14.30 4.24
CA THR A 101 5.10 -14.00 2.92
C THR A 101 4.99 -12.51 2.59
N ALA A 102 3.80 -11.93 2.73
CA ALA A 102 3.56 -10.51 2.46
C ALA A 102 4.33 -9.58 3.41
N LEU A 103 4.61 -10.05 4.65
CA LEU A 103 5.40 -9.34 5.66
C LEU A 103 6.91 -9.57 5.53
N GLY A 104 7.37 -10.39 4.59
CA GLY A 104 8.77 -10.77 4.49
C GLY A 104 9.28 -11.60 5.68
N LEU A 105 8.37 -12.36 6.30
CA LEU A 105 8.64 -13.26 7.42
C LEU A 105 8.65 -14.74 7.00
N ALA A 106 8.56 -15.04 5.72
CA ALA A 106 8.73 -16.40 5.24
C ALA A 106 10.13 -16.89 5.64
N VAL A 107 10.20 -18.07 6.25
CA VAL A 107 11.47 -18.72 6.56
C VAL A 107 12.17 -18.95 5.23
N ALA A 108 13.42 -18.46 5.10
CA ALA A 108 14.22 -18.84 3.96
C ALA A 108 14.24 -20.38 3.90
N PRO A 109 14.08 -21.00 2.73
CA PRO A 109 14.25 -22.44 2.60
C PRO A 109 15.60 -22.80 3.25
N GLU A 110 15.65 -23.91 3.99
CA GLU A 110 16.91 -24.46 4.50
C GLU A 110 17.94 -24.40 3.39
N GLU A 111 19.15 -23.93 3.69
CA GLU A 111 20.22 -23.59 2.75
C GLU A 111 20.14 -24.44 1.46
N ILE A 112 19.58 -23.83 0.41
CA ILE A 112 19.60 -24.44 -0.92
C ILE A 112 21.08 -24.50 -1.26
N ASP A 113 21.62 -25.73 -1.38
CA ASP A 113 22.96 -25.97 -1.89
C ASP A 113 23.20 -25.01 -3.04
N SER A 114 24.33 -24.31 -3.04
CA SER A 114 24.69 -23.30 -4.05
C SER A 114 24.61 -23.79 -5.51
N ALA A 115 24.49 -25.10 -5.71
CA ALA A 115 24.23 -25.76 -6.97
C ALA A 115 22.76 -25.67 -7.46
N ASN A 116 21.81 -25.30 -6.61
CA ASN A 116 20.37 -25.30 -6.90
C ASN A 116 19.75 -23.89 -6.80
N THR A 117 20.53 -22.83 -6.89
CA THR A 117 20.01 -21.47 -6.94
C THR A 117 19.26 -21.27 -8.27
N PRO A 118 17.98 -20.88 -8.27
CA PRO A 118 17.24 -20.65 -9.51
C PRO A 118 18.00 -19.63 -10.38
N ALA A 119 18.33 -20.01 -11.60
CA ALA A 119 19.10 -19.17 -12.53
C ALA A 119 18.19 -18.33 -13.45
N THR A 120 16.92 -18.70 -13.56
CA THR A 120 15.97 -18.06 -14.48
C THR A 120 14.71 -17.57 -13.76
N GLU A 121 14.04 -16.58 -14.36
CA GLU A 121 12.75 -16.06 -13.89
C GLU A 121 11.69 -17.17 -13.85
N GLU A 122 11.66 -18.04 -14.84
CA GLU A 122 10.72 -19.16 -14.92
C GLU A 122 10.90 -20.15 -13.76
N GLU A 123 12.13 -20.44 -13.37
CA GLU A 123 12.43 -21.29 -12.21
C GLU A 123 11.95 -20.65 -10.90
N LEU A 124 12.11 -19.33 -10.74
CA LEU A 124 11.60 -18.58 -9.58
C LEU A 124 10.07 -18.61 -9.53
N ILE A 125 9.39 -18.40 -10.66
CA ILE A 125 7.93 -18.49 -10.76
C ILE A 125 7.47 -19.91 -10.39
N ASN A 126 8.09 -20.95 -10.91
CA ASN A 126 7.75 -22.34 -10.61
C ASN A 126 7.95 -22.69 -9.14
N LEU A 127 9.03 -22.20 -8.52
CA LEU A 127 9.27 -22.35 -7.08
C LEU A 127 8.17 -21.69 -6.26
N ALA A 128 7.84 -20.43 -6.59
CA ALA A 128 6.79 -19.67 -5.91
C ALA A 128 5.39 -20.31 -6.07
N LEU A 129 5.08 -20.87 -7.22
CA LEU A 129 3.84 -21.62 -7.45
C LEU A 129 3.81 -22.94 -6.66
N THR A 130 4.95 -23.63 -6.58
CA THR A 130 5.07 -24.88 -5.82
C THR A 130 4.84 -24.65 -4.33
N GLU A 131 5.48 -23.63 -3.74
CA GLU A 131 5.24 -23.22 -2.35
C GLU A 131 3.75 -23.00 -2.06
N ARG A 132 3.06 -22.28 -2.95
CA ARG A 132 1.62 -22.01 -2.77
C ARG A 132 0.77 -23.25 -2.90
N ARG A 133 1.14 -24.19 -3.78
CA ARG A 133 0.46 -25.50 -3.90
C ARG A 133 0.65 -26.36 -2.63
N GLU A 134 1.84 -26.37 -2.06
CA GLU A 134 2.11 -27.07 -0.81
C GLU A 134 1.32 -26.48 0.35
N ARG A 135 1.37 -25.16 0.52
CA ARG A 135 0.55 -24.46 1.51
C ARG A 135 -0.95 -24.67 1.33
N ALA A 136 -1.43 -24.74 0.09
CA ALA A 136 -2.84 -25.02 -0.19
C ALA A 136 -3.25 -26.44 0.22
N LYS A 137 -2.33 -27.41 0.22
CA LYS A 137 -2.58 -28.79 0.68
C LYS A 137 -2.49 -28.94 2.18
N ASP A 138 -1.48 -28.31 2.78
CA ASP A 138 -1.12 -28.52 4.19
C ASP A 138 -1.94 -27.65 5.15
N GLU A 139 -2.33 -26.45 4.72
CA GLU A 139 -3.11 -25.55 5.55
C GLU A 139 -4.60 -25.90 5.55
N SER A 140 -5.17 -26.04 6.74
CA SER A 140 -6.61 -26.31 6.90
C SER A 140 -7.42 -25.04 6.67
N MET A 141 -8.37 -25.10 5.74
CA MET A 141 -9.24 -23.96 5.37
C MET A 141 -10.70 -24.40 5.27
N LYS A 142 -11.60 -23.61 5.87
CA LYS A 142 -13.04 -23.78 5.70
C LYS A 142 -13.49 -23.01 4.48
N VAL A 143 -14.10 -23.72 3.51
CA VAL A 143 -14.60 -23.12 2.26
C VAL A 143 -16.13 -23.24 2.25
N LEU A 144 -16.81 -22.11 2.08
CA LEU A 144 -18.24 -21.98 1.92
C LEU A 144 -18.53 -21.40 0.54
N SER A 145 -19.47 -22.03 -0.18
CA SER A 145 -19.90 -21.59 -1.51
C SER A 145 -21.15 -20.72 -1.42
N THR A 146 -21.29 -19.72 -2.25
CA THR A 146 -22.55 -18.98 -2.42
C THR A 146 -23.55 -19.76 -3.25
N ASP A 147 -23.07 -20.57 -4.20
CA ASP A 147 -23.86 -21.51 -4.96
C ASP A 147 -23.13 -22.85 -5.02
N ALA A 148 -23.73 -23.89 -4.45
CA ALA A 148 -23.13 -25.21 -4.39
C ALA A 148 -23.31 -26.05 -5.70
N SER A 149 -24.16 -25.60 -6.62
CA SER A 149 -24.49 -26.33 -7.86
C SER A 149 -23.46 -26.11 -8.97
N THR A 150 -22.71 -24.98 -8.93
CA THR A 150 -21.73 -24.62 -9.95
C THR A 150 -20.31 -24.46 -9.34
N PRO A 151 -19.24 -24.80 -10.10
CA PRO A 151 -17.90 -24.51 -9.70
C PRO A 151 -17.58 -22.99 -9.77
N TRP A 152 -18.20 -22.29 -10.71
CA TRP A 152 -17.91 -20.89 -11.04
C TRP A 152 -18.81 -19.93 -10.27
N THR A 153 -18.48 -19.75 -9.01
CA THR A 153 -19.21 -18.89 -8.08
C THR A 153 -18.25 -18.21 -7.11
N ASP A 154 -18.78 -17.45 -6.17
CA ASP A 154 -18.03 -16.85 -5.09
C ASP A 154 -17.96 -17.80 -3.90
N TYR A 155 -16.80 -17.82 -3.28
CA TYR A 155 -16.50 -18.63 -2.09
C TYR A 155 -15.98 -17.75 -0.98
N THR A 156 -16.33 -18.13 0.23
CA THR A 156 -15.73 -17.57 1.45
C THR A 156 -14.75 -18.60 2.01
N VAL A 157 -13.47 -18.24 2.10
CA VAL A 157 -12.39 -19.11 2.56
C VAL A 157 -11.87 -18.58 3.89
N THR A 158 -12.00 -19.37 4.96
CA THR A 158 -11.53 -19.01 6.30
C THR A 158 -10.35 -19.90 6.68
N SER A 159 -9.21 -19.30 6.96
CA SER A 159 -8.02 -20.00 7.45
C SER A 159 -8.26 -20.51 8.88
N ALA A 160 -8.00 -21.79 9.14
CA ALA A 160 -8.07 -22.34 10.49
C ALA A 160 -6.91 -21.88 11.37
N LEU A 161 -5.79 -21.46 10.74
CA LEU A 161 -4.59 -21.02 11.44
C LEU A 161 -4.75 -19.62 12.05
N SER A 162 -5.32 -18.69 11.28
CA SER A 162 -5.39 -17.26 11.64
C SER A 162 -6.80 -16.77 11.96
N GLY A 163 -7.82 -17.53 11.55
CA GLY A 163 -9.22 -17.12 11.61
C GLY A 163 -9.62 -16.09 10.54
N LYS A 164 -8.68 -15.64 9.70
CA LYS A 164 -8.98 -14.68 8.62
C LYS A 164 -9.83 -15.31 7.53
N THR A 165 -10.71 -14.48 6.99
CA THR A 165 -11.65 -14.86 5.95
C THR A 165 -11.42 -14.05 4.69
N TYR A 166 -11.35 -14.73 3.54
CA TYR A 166 -11.13 -14.12 2.24
C TYR A 166 -12.24 -14.53 1.27
N ARG A 167 -12.57 -13.60 0.37
CA ARG A 167 -13.45 -13.89 -0.77
C ARG A 167 -12.61 -14.45 -1.92
N VAL A 168 -13.05 -15.59 -2.47
CA VAL A 168 -12.47 -16.18 -3.67
C VAL A 168 -13.57 -16.25 -4.74
N ALA A 169 -13.37 -15.58 -5.86
CA ALA A 169 -14.26 -15.65 -7.01
C ALA A 169 -13.65 -16.59 -8.06
N LEU A 170 -14.13 -17.83 -8.13
CA LEU A 170 -13.67 -18.77 -9.15
C LEU A 170 -14.36 -18.49 -10.48
N ARG A 171 -13.56 -18.30 -11.54
CA ARG A 171 -14.05 -18.02 -12.91
C ARG A 171 -13.31 -18.84 -13.97
N GLY A 172 -12.28 -19.58 -13.59
CA GLY A 172 -11.49 -20.46 -14.44
C GLY A 172 -10.43 -21.21 -13.64
N GLN A 173 -9.67 -22.07 -14.32
CA GLN A 173 -8.62 -22.89 -13.71
C GLN A 173 -7.22 -22.29 -13.88
N GLU A 174 -7.05 -21.46 -14.91
CA GLU A 174 -5.74 -20.87 -15.21
C GLU A 174 -5.42 -19.69 -14.27
N PRO A 175 -4.12 -19.43 -14.03
CA PRO A 175 -3.71 -18.25 -13.32
C PRO A 175 -4.25 -16.96 -13.96
N GLY A 176 -4.81 -16.07 -13.15
CA GLY A 176 -5.44 -14.83 -13.61
C GLY A 176 -6.93 -14.92 -13.93
N ASP A 177 -7.50 -16.13 -14.13
CA ASP A 177 -8.94 -16.28 -14.37
C ASP A 177 -9.79 -15.97 -13.15
N SER A 178 -9.27 -16.27 -11.97
CA SER A 178 -9.96 -16.19 -10.70
C SER A 178 -9.39 -15.09 -9.81
N PHE A 179 -10.16 -14.61 -8.85
CA PHE A 179 -9.77 -13.52 -7.94
C PHE A 179 -9.78 -14.01 -6.49
N CYS A 180 -8.85 -13.46 -5.68
CA CYS A 180 -8.86 -13.60 -4.23
C CYS A 180 -8.58 -12.25 -3.56
N SER A 181 -9.32 -11.92 -2.50
CA SER A 181 -9.12 -10.70 -1.73
C SER A 181 -7.89 -10.73 -0.80
N CYS A 182 -7.14 -11.84 -0.76
CA CYS A 182 -5.96 -11.91 0.11
C CYS A 182 -4.80 -11.04 -0.39
N PRO A 183 -3.98 -10.51 0.52
CA PRO A 183 -2.81 -9.68 0.17
C PRO A 183 -1.81 -10.41 -0.73
N ASP A 184 -1.56 -11.70 -0.49
CA ASP A 184 -0.65 -12.49 -1.34
C ASP A 184 -1.09 -12.47 -2.82
N PHE A 185 -2.38 -12.70 -3.12
CA PHE A 185 -2.91 -12.63 -4.49
C PHE A 185 -2.71 -11.25 -5.13
N ARG A 186 -2.96 -10.19 -4.37
CA ARG A 186 -2.91 -8.80 -4.87
C ARG A 186 -1.49 -8.29 -5.12
N THR A 187 -0.46 -8.97 -4.61
CA THR A 187 0.93 -8.50 -4.66
C THR A 187 1.91 -9.44 -5.33
N ASN A 188 1.55 -10.71 -5.57
CA ASN A 188 2.50 -11.73 -6.01
C ASN A 188 2.71 -11.84 -7.52
N THR A 189 1.92 -11.17 -8.34
CA THR A 189 1.99 -11.19 -9.83
C THR A 189 1.88 -12.58 -10.49
N LEU A 190 1.50 -13.62 -9.73
CA LEU A 190 1.37 -15.00 -10.22
C LEU A 190 -0.04 -15.35 -10.73
N GLY A 191 -1.01 -14.45 -10.56
CA GLY A 191 -2.41 -14.68 -10.90
C GLY A 191 -3.11 -15.75 -10.05
N THR A 192 -2.49 -16.24 -8.96
CA THR A 192 -3.02 -17.25 -8.08
C THR A 192 -2.49 -17.13 -6.65
N CYS A 193 -3.11 -17.84 -5.72
CA CYS A 193 -2.67 -17.95 -4.32
C CYS A 193 -3.12 -19.26 -3.68
N LYS A 194 -2.63 -19.56 -2.48
CA LYS A 194 -3.05 -20.78 -1.75
C LYS A 194 -4.57 -20.94 -1.60
N HIS A 195 -5.31 -19.83 -1.43
CA HIS A 195 -6.77 -19.86 -1.26
C HIS A 195 -7.51 -20.27 -2.54
N ILE A 196 -7.09 -19.73 -3.70
CA ILE A 196 -7.63 -20.13 -5.01
C ILE A 196 -7.33 -21.61 -5.26
N LEU A 197 -6.08 -22.04 -5.08
CA LEU A 197 -5.64 -23.41 -5.30
C LEU A 197 -6.37 -24.40 -4.39
N HIS A 198 -6.50 -24.08 -3.09
CA HIS A 198 -7.25 -24.89 -2.12
C HIS A 198 -8.74 -25.01 -2.50
N THR A 199 -9.35 -23.90 -2.92
CA THR A 199 -10.77 -23.87 -3.32
C THR A 199 -10.98 -24.68 -4.59
N LEU A 200 -10.13 -24.53 -5.61
CA LEU A 200 -10.18 -25.33 -6.84
C LEU A 200 -10.07 -26.82 -6.55
N ASP A 201 -9.12 -27.23 -5.68
CA ASP A 201 -8.96 -28.64 -5.32
C ASP A 201 -10.21 -29.18 -4.59
N LYS A 202 -10.76 -28.41 -3.66
CA LYS A 202 -11.99 -28.77 -2.93
C LYS A 202 -13.20 -28.86 -3.85
N VAL A 203 -13.35 -27.96 -4.81
CA VAL A 203 -14.41 -27.96 -5.83
C VAL A 203 -14.25 -29.14 -6.76
N ARG A 204 -13.02 -29.44 -7.20
CA ARG A 204 -12.70 -30.61 -8.03
C ARG A 204 -13.09 -31.92 -7.37
N ARG A 205 -12.80 -32.06 -6.07
CA ARG A 205 -13.20 -33.27 -5.29
C ARG A 205 -14.72 -33.38 -5.14
N ARG A 206 -15.43 -32.25 -5.02
CA ARG A 206 -16.87 -32.22 -4.81
C ARG A 206 -17.69 -32.45 -6.10
N LEU A 207 -17.36 -31.71 -7.18
CA LEU A 207 -18.15 -31.67 -8.42
C LEU A 207 -17.53 -32.48 -9.56
N GLY A 208 -16.28 -32.93 -9.41
CA GLY A 208 -15.53 -33.67 -10.42
C GLY A 208 -14.91 -32.78 -11.50
N GLN A 209 -13.95 -33.35 -12.25
CA GLN A 209 -13.20 -32.61 -13.28
C GLN A 209 -14.11 -32.16 -14.46
N LYS A 210 -15.17 -32.91 -14.79
CA LYS A 210 -16.10 -32.54 -15.87
C LYS A 210 -16.83 -31.23 -15.61
N ALA A 211 -17.16 -30.90 -14.36
CA ALA A 211 -17.78 -29.62 -14.02
C ALA A 211 -16.82 -28.42 -14.25
N LEU A 212 -15.55 -28.63 -13.99
CA LEU A 212 -14.51 -27.60 -14.21
C LEU A 212 -14.13 -27.42 -15.69
N SER A 213 -14.50 -28.36 -16.57
CA SER A 213 -14.27 -28.25 -18.02
C SER A 213 -15.28 -27.36 -18.72
N VAL A 214 -16.41 -27.04 -18.07
CA VAL A 214 -17.39 -26.08 -18.60
C VAL A 214 -16.87 -24.67 -18.32
N PRO A 215 -16.64 -23.82 -19.34
CA PRO A 215 -16.15 -22.49 -19.14
C PRO A 215 -17.16 -21.61 -18.37
N TYR A 216 -16.63 -20.68 -17.58
CA TYR A 216 -17.48 -19.69 -16.93
C TYR A 216 -18.13 -18.77 -17.97
N ARG A 217 -19.46 -18.64 -17.91
CA ARG A 217 -20.22 -17.69 -18.73
C ARG A 217 -20.52 -16.43 -17.94
N ARG A 218 -20.21 -15.29 -18.51
CA ARG A 218 -20.51 -13.97 -17.96
C ARG A 218 -21.83 -13.46 -18.53
N ASP A 219 -22.65 -12.89 -17.66
CA ASP A 219 -23.97 -12.37 -18.03
C ASP A 219 -23.97 -10.84 -18.16
N SER A 220 -22.89 -10.17 -17.79
CA SER A 220 -22.79 -8.71 -17.80
C SER A 220 -21.40 -8.23 -18.18
N ILE A 221 -21.34 -7.00 -18.70
CA ILE A 221 -20.09 -6.31 -18.99
C ILE A 221 -19.50 -5.81 -17.67
N SER A 222 -18.21 -6.06 -17.45
CA SER A 222 -17.51 -5.53 -16.28
C SER A 222 -16.07 -5.12 -16.61
N VAL A 223 -15.53 -4.21 -15.81
CA VAL A 223 -14.13 -3.79 -15.86
C VAL A 223 -13.45 -4.26 -14.59
N ALA A 224 -12.36 -4.99 -14.73
CA ALA A 224 -11.63 -5.60 -13.64
C ALA A 224 -10.11 -5.48 -13.85
N LEU A 225 -9.36 -5.58 -12.76
CA LEU A 225 -7.92 -5.80 -12.83
C LEU A 225 -7.63 -7.28 -13.05
N HIS A 226 -6.73 -7.54 -13.97
CA HIS A 226 -6.12 -8.85 -14.16
C HIS A 226 -4.78 -8.88 -13.42
N TYR A 227 -4.69 -9.77 -12.43
CA TYR A 227 -3.50 -9.94 -11.59
C TYR A 227 -2.61 -11.05 -12.18
N GLY A 228 -1.79 -10.69 -13.17
CA GLY A 228 -0.80 -11.56 -13.80
C GLY A 228 0.63 -11.06 -13.57
N HIS A 229 1.53 -11.34 -14.50
CA HIS A 229 2.91 -10.84 -14.49
C HIS A 229 2.95 -9.30 -14.36
N GLU A 230 2.05 -8.62 -15.09
CA GLU A 230 1.75 -7.21 -14.94
C GLU A 230 0.30 -7.03 -14.50
N LEU A 231 0.04 -5.92 -13.81
CA LEU A 231 -1.32 -5.54 -13.42
C LEU A 231 -1.98 -4.85 -14.61
N GLU A 232 -2.99 -5.49 -15.18
CA GLU A 232 -3.67 -5.03 -16.39
C GLU A 232 -5.13 -4.70 -16.13
N LEU A 233 -5.60 -3.61 -16.71
CA LEU A 233 -7.02 -3.31 -16.75
C LEU A 233 -7.66 -4.02 -17.95
N ARG A 234 -8.73 -4.79 -17.72
CA ARG A 234 -9.42 -5.55 -18.76
C ARG A 234 -10.92 -5.36 -18.71
N MET A 235 -11.54 -5.33 -19.89
CA MET A 235 -13.00 -5.41 -20.02
C MET A 235 -13.40 -6.86 -20.16
N LEU A 236 -14.22 -7.32 -19.24
CA LEU A 236 -14.75 -8.68 -19.17
C LEU A 236 -16.14 -8.68 -19.77
N LEU A 237 -16.34 -9.48 -20.80
CA LEU A 237 -17.52 -9.43 -21.68
C LEU A 237 -18.36 -10.71 -21.58
N PRO A 238 -19.68 -10.63 -21.76
CA PRO A 238 -20.53 -11.78 -22.04
C PRO A 238 -20.07 -12.52 -23.29
N HIS A 239 -20.47 -13.80 -23.39
CA HIS A 239 -20.16 -14.61 -24.56
C HIS A 239 -20.88 -14.07 -25.81
N ASP A 240 -22.14 -13.73 -25.65
CA ASP A 240 -23.01 -13.25 -26.71
C ASP A 240 -23.20 -11.74 -26.55
N LEU A 241 -22.70 -10.98 -27.53
CA LEU A 241 -22.84 -9.53 -27.62
C LEU A 241 -23.64 -9.22 -28.90
N ASP A 242 -24.58 -8.27 -28.81
CA ASP A 242 -25.18 -7.69 -30.00
C ASP A 242 -24.13 -6.88 -30.83
N ASP A 243 -24.50 -6.66 -32.11
CA ASP A 243 -23.57 -6.00 -33.06
C ASP A 243 -23.20 -4.57 -32.62
N GLU A 244 -24.14 -3.83 -32.03
CA GLU A 244 -23.90 -2.48 -31.53
C GLU A 244 -22.88 -2.49 -30.37
N THR A 245 -23.13 -3.31 -29.34
CA THR A 245 -22.24 -3.50 -28.20
C THR A 245 -20.85 -3.98 -28.66
N SER A 246 -20.80 -4.94 -29.59
CA SER A 246 -19.56 -5.47 -30.14
C SER A 246 -18.75 -4.39 -30.86
N SER A 247 -19.42 -3.49 -31.59
CA SER A 247 -18.79 -2.35 -32.29
C SER A 247 -18.19 -1.33 -31.29
N ILE A 248 -18.92 -1.01 -30.21
CA ILE A 248 -18.47 -0.09 -29.17
C ILE A 248 -17.24 -0.66 -28.43
N VAL A 249 -17.29 -1.93 -28.07
CA VAL A 249 -16.18 -2.61 -27.38
C VAL A 249 -14.95 -2.70 -28.29
N GLY A 250 -15.14 -3.11 -29.55
CA GLY A 250 -14.09 -3.12 -30.56
C GLY A 250 -12.81 -3.84 -30.11
N LYS A 251 -11.69 -3.10 -30.14
CA LYS A 251 -10.35 -3.62 -29.82
C LYS A 251 -10.12 -3.96 -28.33
N LEU A 252 -11.01 -3.53 -27.43
CA LEU A 252 -10.84 -3.81 -25.99
C LEU A 252 -11.15 -5.28 -25.62
N ARG A 253 -11.71 -6.05 -26.55
CA ARG A 253 -12.06 -7.47 -26.31
C ARG A 253 -10.81 -8.30 -26.04
N GLY A 254 -10.66 -8.78 -24.81
CA GLY A 254 -9.58 -9.69 -24.40
C GLY A 254 -8.19 -9.08 -24.34
N GLN A 255 -8.06 -7.74 -24.44
CA GLN A 255 -6.78 -7.03 -24.41
C GLN A 255 -6.60 -6.22 -23.12
N SER A 256 -5.35 -5.96 -22.77
CA SER A 256 -4.97 -4.97 -21.78
C SER A 256 -5.39 -3.56 -22.24
N ILE A 257 -5.88 -2.76 -21.31
CA ILE A 257 -6.38 -1.41 -21.56
C ILE A 257 -5.42 -0.40 -20.92
N ASP A 258 -4.65 0.28 -21.76
CA ASP A 258 -3.72 1.32 -21.35
C ASP A 258 -4.37 2.72 -21.41
N ASP A 259 -5.22 2.97 -22.42
CA ASP A 259 -5.94 4.24 -22.56
C ASP A 259 -7.23 4.24 -21.73
N VAL A 260 -7.10 4.72 -20.51
CA VAL A 260 -8.21 4.82 -19.55
C VAL A 260 -9.26 5.84 -20.01
N ARG A 261 -8.86 6.89 -20.73
CA ARG A 261 -9.81 7.91 -21.25
C ARG A 261 -10.68 7.33 -22.35
N ASP A 262 -10.12 6.53 -23.25
CA ASP A 262 -10.89 5.80 -24.27
C ASP A 262 -11.84 4.78 -23.63
N LEU A 263 -11.37 4.02 -22.65
CA LEU A 263 -12.21 3.11 -21.88
C LEU A 263 -13.44 3.82 -21.30
N LEU A 264 -13.25 4.95 -20.62
CA LEU A 264 -14.37 5.69 -20.00
C LEU A 264 -15.33 6.30 -21.03
N LYS A 265 -14.84 6.67 -22.24
CA LYS A 265 -15.72 7.09 -23.35
C LYS A 265 -16.59 5.92 -23.83
N ARG A 266 -16.00 4.72 -23.97
CA ARG A 266 -16.74 3.52 -24.41
C ARG A 266 -17.74 3.05 -23.35
N ILE A 267 -17.38 3.09 -22.06
CA ILE A 267 -18.32 2.80 -20.97
C ILE A 267 -19.55 3.71 -21.06
N ARG A 268 -19.35 5.02 -21.20
CA ARG A 268 -20.46 5.98 -21.36
C ARG A 268 -21.30 5.72 -22.59
N HIS A 269 -20.70 5.23 -23.67
CA HIS A 269 -21.43 4.87 -24.88
C HIS A 269 -22.27 3.60 -24.66
N LEU A 270 -21.70 2.57 -24.04
CA LEU A 270 -22.41 1.35 -23.64
C LEU A 270 -23.60 1.64 -22.72
N GLU A 271 -23.42 2.50 -21.74
CA GLU A 271 -24.52 2.89 -20.84
C GLU A 271 -25.64 3.63 -21.57
N ARG A 272 -25.31 4.48 -22.57
CA ARG A 272 -26.31 5.17 -23.40
C ARG A 272 -27.06 4.22 -24.31
N SER A 273 -26.44 3.12 -24.77
CA SER A 273 -27.12 2.08 -25.53
C SER A 273 -27.88 1.07 -24.63
N GLY A 274 -28.00 1.36 -23.33
CA GLY A 274 -28.78 0.55 -22.39
C GLY A 274 -28.02 -0.61 -21.77
N GLN A 275 -26.74 -0.76 -22.03
CA GLN A 275 -25.89 -1.77 -21.42
C GLN A 275 -25.47 -1.37 -20.00
N ARG A 276 -25.54 -2.31 -19.07
CA ARG A 276 -25.03 -2.10 -17.70
C ARG A 276 -23.57 -2.52 -17.62
N VAL A 277 -22.68 -1.58 -17.26
CA VAL A 277 -21.27 -1.84 -17.03
C VAL A 277 -20.97 -1.77 -15.54
N THR A 278 -20.32 -2.79 -14.99
CA THR A 278 -19.88 -2.82 -13.59
C THR A 278 -18.36 -2.64 -13.53
N ILE A 279 -17.89 -1.59 -12.86
CA ILE A 279 -16.47 -1.42 -12.56
C ILE A 279 -16.21 -1.98 -11.17
N TYR A 280 -15.26 -2.92 -11.05
CA TYR A 280 -14.88 -3.43 -9.73
C TYR A 280 -14.11 -2.37 -8.93
N PRO A 281 -14.22 -2.35 -7.59
CA PRO A 281 -13.64 -1.27 -6.76
C PRO A 281 -12.13 -1.09 -6.93
N ASP A 282 -11.37 -2.17 -7.06
CA ASP A 282 -9.93 -2.15 -7.30
C ASP A 282 -9.57 -1.62 -8.70
N ALA A 283 -10.39 -1.93 -9.70
CA ALA A 283 -10.26 -1.37 -11.04
C ALA A 283 -10.62 0.12 -11.06
N GLU A 284 -11.61 0.54 -10.30
CA GLU A 284 -11.99 1.96 -10.17
C GLU A 284 -10.84 2.75 -9.52
N GLU A 285 -10.24 2.25 -8.44
CA GLU A 285 -9.08 2.86 -7.79
C GLU A 285 -7.89 2.99 -8.77
N TYR A 286 -7.61 1.94 -9.54
CA TYR A 286 -6.55 1.94 -10.54
C TYR A 286 -6.83 2.95 -11.67
N ILE A 287 -8.08 3.04 -12.17
CA ILE A 287 -8.50 4.02 -13.16
C ILE A 287 -8.28 5.44 -12.64
N GLN A 288 -8.71 5.73 -11.42
CA GLN A 288 -8.53 7.04 -10.79
C GLN A 288 -7.04 7.39 -10.64
N GLN A 289 -6.22 6.43 -10.24
CA GLN A 289 -4.77 6.62 -10.14
C GLN A 289 -4.16 6.92 -11.51
N LYS A 290 -4.51 6.18 -12.56
CA LYS A 290 -4.00 6.41 -13.92
C LYS A 290 -4.40 7.76 -14.49
N LEU A 291 -5.66 8.16 -14.32
CA LEU A 291 -6.12 9.49 -14.73
C LEU A 291 -5.37 10.61 -14.02
N PHE A 292 -5.11 10.43 -12.73
CA PHE A 292 -4.33 11.39 -11.96
C PHE A 292 -2.87 11.45 -12.45
N GLU A 293 -2.22 10.30 -12.71
CA GLU A 293 -0.86 10.23 -13.26
C GLU A 293 -0.76 10.94 -14.63
N GLU A 294 -1.73 10.70 -15.51
CA GLU A 294 -1.81 11.38 -16.81
C GLU A 294 -1.99 12.90 -16.65
N GLN A 295 -2.90 13.34 -15.77
CA GLN A 295 -3.13 14.77 -15.52
C GLN A 295 -1.85 15.46 -15.03
N ILE A 296 -1.15 14.85 -14.08
CA ILE A 296 0.13 15.37 -13.57
C ILE A 296 1.17 15.42 -14.68
N THR A 297 1.27 14.35 -15.48
CA THR A 297 2.22 14.28 -16.60
C THR A 297 1.97 15.38 -17.62
N ASP A 298 0.72 15.58 -18.05
CA ASP A 298 0.33 16.64 -18.99
C ASP A 298 0.68 18.03 -18.43
N ARG A 299 0.38 18.24 -17.13
CA ARG A 299 0.64 19.52 -16.46
C ARG A 299 2.14 19.82 -16.35
N VAL A 300 2.91 18.84 -15.95
CA VAL A 300 4.38 18.93 -15.84
C VAL A 300 5.02 19.16 -17.19
N ALA A 301 4.57 18.46 -18.24
CA ALA A 301 5.05 18.66 -19.60
C ALA A 301 4.82 20.10 -20.09
N ALA A 302 3.62 20.66 -19.85
CA ALA A 302 3.31 22.05 -20.19
C ALA A 302 4.22 23.07 -19.49
N ILE A 303 4.51 22.85 -18.18
CA ILE A 303 5.43 23.71 -17.42
C ILE A 303 6.85 23.60 -17.99
N ARG A 304 7.35 22.38 -18.21
CA ARG A 304 8.73 22.13 -18.65
C ARG A 304 9.00 22.49 -20.10
N GLN A 305 7.95 22.56 -20.94
CA GLN A 305 8.08 23.00 -22.33
C GLN A 305 8.57 24.45 -22.43
N ASN A 306 8.10 25.33 -21.55
CA ASN A 306 8.55 26.73 -21.53
C ASN A 306 8.57 27.33 -20.12
N PRO A 307 9.49 26.92 -19.24
CA PRO A 307 9.54 27.38 -17.85
C PRO A 307 9.83 28.89 -17.75
N LYS A 308 10.46 29.52 -18.76
CA LYS A 308 10.81 30.95 -18.75
C LYS A 308 9.60 31.88 -18.80
N SER A 309 8.55 31.49 -19.54
CA SER A 309 7.34 32.31 -19.74
C SER A 309 6.09 31.72 -19.10
N HIS A 310 6.21 30.63 -18.35
CA HIS A 310 5.06 29.97 -17.75
C HIS A 310 4.45 30.81 -16.61
N PRO A 311 3.12 30.99 -16.56
CA PRO A 311 2.45 31.85 -15.55
C PRO A 311 2.75 31.45 -14.09
N LEU A 312 2.95 30.17 -13.82
CA LEU A 312 3.29 29.69 -12.46
C LEU A 312 4.59 30.28 -11.90
N ARG A 313 5.44 30.93 -12.69
CA ARG A 313 6.59 31.67 -12.15
C ARG A 313 6.17 32.77 -11.18
N THR A 314 5.06 33.41 -11.45
CA THR A 314 4.54 34.53 -10.63
C THR A 314 3.28 34.19 -9.85
N GLU A 315 2.59 33.10 -10.19
CA GLU A 315 1.30 32.74 -9.59
C GLU A 315 1.39 31.60 -8.59
N LEU A 316 2.50 30.82 -8.58
CA LEU A 316 2.63 29.68 -7.69
C LEU A 316 2.94 30.09 -6.25
N LEU A 317 3.88 30.99 -6.09
CA LEU A 317 4.34 31.55 -4.81
C LEU A 317 4.20 33.08 -4.80
N ARG A 318 4.34 33.68 -3.61
CA ARG A 318 4.32 35.14 -3.41
C ARG A 318 5.59 35.85 -3.92
N THR A 319 6.41 35.15 -4.67
CA THR A 319 7.62 35.68 -5.30
C THR A 319 7.76 35.07 -6.68
N GLU A 320 8.52 35.77 -7.55
CA GLU A 320 8.79 35.26 -8.88
C GLU A 320 9.86 34.16 -8.83
N LEU A 321 9.50 32.97 -9.33
CA LEU A 321 10.41 31.82 -9.45
C LEU A 321 11.38 32.02 -10.62
N LEU A 322 12.63 31.65 -10.42
CA LEU A 322 13.57 31.52 -11.52
C LEU A 322 13.16 30.33 -12.43
N PRO A 323 13.44 30.39 -13.74
CA PRO A 323 13.02 29.33 -14.66
C PRO A 323 13.47 27.92 -14.26
N TYR A 324 14.71 27.76 -13.76
CA TYR A 324 15.22 26.47 -13.30
C TYR A 324 14.53 25.99 -12.02
N GLN A 325 14.11 26.91 -11.14
CA GLN A 325 13.36 26.55 -9.92
C GLN A 325 11.99 26.00 -10.29
N LEU A 326 11.31 26.63 -11.24
CA LEU A 326 10.02 26.12 -11.73
C LEU A 326 10.18 24.78 -12.45
N ASP A 327 11.25 24.58 -13.23
CA ASP A 327 11.54 23.28 -13.87
C ASP A 327 11.82 22.19 -12.84
N GLY A 328 12.62 22.49 -11.78
CA GLY A 328 12.88 21.58 -10.67
C GLY A 328 11.61 21.23 -9.89
N ILE A 329 10.74 22.19 -9.62
CA ILE A 329 9.42 21.96 -9.01
C ILE A 329 8.58 21.04 -9.88
N ALA A 330 8.48 21.31 -11.18
CA ALA A 330 7.72 20.49 -12.13
C ALA A 330 8.27 19.06 -12.20
N PHE A 331 9.60 18.90 -12.27
CA PHE A 331 10.26 17.59 -12.22
C PHE A 331 9.88 16.81 -10.95
N ALA A 332 9.98 17.42 -9.78
CA ALA A 332 9.71 16.76 -8.50
C ALA A 332 8.23 16.35 -8.38
N VAL A 333 7.31 17.19 -8.88
CA VAL A 333 5.88 16.88 -8.89
C VAL A 333 5.57 15.75 -9.87
N GLY A 334 6.17 15.75 -11.06
CA GLY A 334 5.99 14.67 -12.03
C GLY A 334 6.52 13.32 -11.57
N ALA A 335 7.63 13.32 -10.84
CA ALA A 335 8.19 12.10 -10.27
C ALA A 335 7.42 11.60 -9.03
N GLY A 336 6.67 12.47 -8.33
CA GLY A 336 5.96 12.15 -7.10
C GLY A 336 6.87 11.84 -5.91
N ARG A 337 7.99 11.16 -6.15
CA ARG A 337 9.10 10.92 -5.20
C ARG A 337 10.40 11.29 -5.87
N ALA A 338 11.06 12.36 -5.39
CA ALA A 338 12.21 12.94 -6.06
C ALA A 338 13.32 13.34 -5.08
N ILE A 339 14.52 13.46 -5.62
CA ILE A 339 15.67 14.07 -4.98
C ILE A 339 16.03 15.31 -5.81
N LEU A 340 16.02 16.48 -5.19
CA LEU A 340 16.57 17.71 -5.75
C LEU A 340 17.97 17.94 -5.16
N ALA A 341 18.98 17.75 -6.00
CA ALA A 341 20.39 17.80 -5.62
C ALA A 341 21.09 19.05 -6.18
N ASP A 342 20.39 20.18 -6.16
CA ASP A 342 20.93 21.45 -6.61
C ASP A 342 22.06 21.93 -5.69
N GLU A 343 22.99 22.73 -6.23
CA GLU A 343 24.06 23.35 -5.46
C GLU A 343 23.53 24.21 -4.29
N MET A 344 24.37 24.43 -3.30
CA MET A 344 24.03 25.29 -2.18
C MET A 344 23.77 26.72 -2.66
N GLY A 345 22.72 27.36 -2.13
CA GLY A 345 22.34 28.73 -2.50
C GLY A 345 21.38 28.85 -3.67
N LEU A 346 21.07 27.79 -4.40
CA LEU A 346 20.11 27.81 -5.54
C LEU A 346 18.62 27.81 -5.11
N GLY A 347 18.34 28.00 -3.83
CA GLY A 347 16.96 28.13 -3.35
C GLY A 347 16.21 26.81 -3.27
N LYS A 348 16.84 25.76 -2.73
CA LYS A 348 16.14 24.46 -2.51
C LYS A 348 14.92 24.58 -1.63
N THR A 349 14.94 25.44 -0.60
CA THR A 349 13.80 25.68 0.28
C THR A 349 12.60 26.24 -0.48
N ILE A 350 12.79 27.26 -1.31
CA ILE A 350 11.71 27.81 -2.13
C ILE A 350 11.17 26.79 -3.13
N GLN A 351 12.04 25.92 -3.68
CA GLN A 351 11.60 24.81 -4.52
C GLN A 351 10.76 23.80 -3.71
N GLY A 352 11.19 23.45 -2.47
CA GLY A 352 10.41 22.59 -1.59
C GLY A 352 9.02 23.14 -1.25
N VAL A 353 8.94 24.45 -0.97
CA VAL A 353 7.66 25.15 -0.78
C VAL A 353 6.83 25.14 -2.07
N GLY A 354 7.46 25.40 -3.21
CA GLY A 354 6.80 25.36 -4.53
C GLY A 354 6.26 23.97 -4.91
N VAL A 355 6.98 22.89 -4.60
CA VAL A 355 6.51 21.51 -4.78
C VAL A 355 5.26 21.26 -3.94
N ALA A 356 5.25 21.68 -2.67
CA ALA A 356 4.08 21.54 -1.80
C ALA A 356 2.87 22.35 -2.34
N GLU A 357 3.07 23.58 -2.82
CA GLU A 357 1.99 24.39 -3.40
C GLU A 357 1.47 23.83 -4.72
N LEU A 358 2.35 23.30 -5.58
CA LEU A 358 1.91 22.67 -6.82
C LEU A 358 1.14 21.38 -6.54
N PHE A 359 1.57 20.55 -5.59
CA PHE A 359 0.78 19.40 -5.15
C PHE A 359 -0.54 19.80 -4.46
N ALA A 360 -0.58 20.93 -3.74
CA ALA A 360 -1.82 21.43 -3.16
C ALA A 360 -2.85 21.80 -4.25
N ARG A 361 -2.39 22.36 -5.38
CA ARG A 361 -3.23 22.73 -6.51
C ARG A 361 -3.67 21.51 -7.34
N GLU A 362 -2.74 20.61 -7.67
CA GLU A 362 -3.00 19.52 -8.62
C GLU A 362 -3.46 18.23 -7.94
N ALA A 363 -2.98 17.95 -6.72
CA ALA A 363 -3.25 16.72 -5.95
C ALA A 363 -4.08 16.93 -4.70
N GLN A 364 -4.47 18.19 -4.41
CA GLN A 364 -5.26 18.58 -3.24
C GLN A 364 -4.68 18.10 -1.90
N ILE A 365 -3.36 18.07 -1.79
CA ILE A 365 -2.71 17.70 -0.52
C ILE A 365 -3.07 18.70 0.59
N LYS A 366 -3.14 18.21 1.82
CA LYS A 366 -3.58 18.98 2.99
C LYS A 366 -2.51 19.06 4.07
N LYS A 367 -1.56 18.12 4.11
CA LYS A 367 -0.63 18.01 5.22
C LYS A 367 0.78 17.64 4.75
N VAL A 368 1.74 18.49 5.09
CA VAL A 368 3.16 18.37 4.70
C VAL A 368 4.03 18.27 5.95
N LEU A 369 4.85 17.22 6.04
CA LEU A 369 5.89 17.09 7.06
C LEU A 369 7.24 17.55 6.50
N VAL A 370 7.85 18.53 7.12
CA VAL A 370 9.22 18.96 6.82
C VAL A 370 10.15 18.46 7.93
N VAL A 371 11.13 17.64 7.55
CA VAL A 371 12.19 17.16 8.44
C VAL A 371 13.49 17.84 8.04
N CYS A 372 14.00 18.68 8.92
CA CYS A 372 15.21 19.47 8.68
C CYS A 372 16.15 19.46 9.90
N PRO A 373 17.41 19.90 9.78
CA PRO A 373 18.27 20.17 10.92
C PRO A 373 17.61 21.12 11.92
N ALA A 374 17.84 20.91 13.22
CA ALA A 374 17.23 21.71 14.28
C ALA A 374 17.49 23.22 14.11
N SER A 375 18.68 23.59 13.62
CA SER A 375 19.09 24.97 13.33
C SER A 375 18.28 25.63 12.20
N LEU A 376 17.72 24.86 11.28
CA LEU A 376 17.02 25.37 10.10
C LEU A 376 15.49 25.48 10.29
N LYS A 377 14.94 25.01 11.40
CA LYS A 377 13.48 24.99 11.63
C LYS A 377 12.85 26.38 11.56
N SER A 378 13.47 27.37 12.20
CA SER A 378 12.98 28.75 12.18
C SER A 378 13.11 29.38 10.79
N GLN A 379 14.18 29.07 10.06
CA GLN A 379 14.34 29.52 8.68
C GLN A 379 13.23 28.93 7.78
N TRP A 380 12.99 27.63 7.86
CA TRP A 380 11.91 26.97 7.11
C TRP A 380 10.55 27.62 7.39
N ARG A 381 10.23 27.89 8.66
CA ARG A 381 8.98 28.58 9.00
C ARG A 381 8.89 29.93 8.31
N ASN A 382 9.92 30.77 8.46
CA ASN A 382 9.94 32.12 7.91
C ASN A 382 9.82 32.10 6.36
N GLU A 383 10.49 31.16 5.69
CA GLU A 383 10.43 31.02 4.24
C GLU A 383 9.05 30.51 3.78
N ILE A 384 8.44 29.54 4.48
CA ILE A 384 7.08 29.07 4.16
C ILE A 384 6.07 30.22 4.32
N GLU A 385 6.10 30.94 5.43
CA GLU A 385 5.19 32.07 5.68
C GLU A 385 5.39 33.19 4.64
N HIS A 386 6.64 33.47 4.27
CA HIS A 386 6.98 34.48 3.27
C HIS A 386 6.51 34.10 1.87
N PHE A 387 6.82 32.89 1.39
CA PHE A 387 6.58 32.47 0.02
C PHE A 387 5.16 31.96 -0.26
N SER A 388 4.54 31.28 0.71
CA SER A 388 3.21 30.68 0.52
C SER A 388 2.13 31.31 1.39
N GLY A 389 2.48 31.82 2.57
CA GLY A 389 1.52 32.29 3.57
C GLY A 389 0.69 31.17 4.20
N ARG A 390 1.12 29.92 4.06
CA ARG A 390 0.47 28.78 4.69
C ARG A 390 0.71 28.72 6.18
N THR A 391 -0.19 28.05 6.89
CA THR A 391 -0.04 27.81 8.33
C THR A 391 1.10 26.83 8.60
N VAL A 392 1.89 27.14 9.63
CA VAL A 392 3.08 26.36 10.00
C VAL A 392 3.01 25.98 11.48
N GLN A 393 3.18 24.70 11.76
CA GLN A 393 3.39 24.17 13.11
C GLN A 393 4.87 23.83 13.30
N LEU A 394 5.57 24.53 14.20
CA LEU A 394 6.89 24.11 14.67
C LEU A 394 6.73 23.11 15.81
N VAL A 395 7.30 21.94 15.66
CA VAL A 395 7.31 20.92 16.71
C VAL A 395 8.40 21.22 17.72
N GLY A 396 8.05 21.40 18.99
CA GLY A 396 9.00 21.71 20.07
C GLY A 396 8.43 21.42 21.46
N GLY A 397 9.24 21.60 22.48
CA GLY A 397 8.86 21.36 23.88
C GLY A 397 8.99 19.91 24.34
N ALA A 398 8.30 19.56 25.43
CA ALA A 398 8.29 18.22 26.00
C ALA A 398 7.57 17.20 25.11
N SER A 399 7.80 15.89 25.33
CA SER A 399 7.20 14.85 24.50
C SER A 399 5.68 14.90 24.48
N ALA A 400 5.05 15.14 25.63
CA ALA A 400 3.59 15.22 25.74
C ALA A 400 3.00 16.38 24.89
N ASP A 401 3.70 17.52 24.83
CA ASP A 401 3.26 18.68 24.05
C ASP A 401 3.35 18.42 22.54
N ARG A 402 4.35 17.66 22.11
CA ARG A 402 4.60 17.39 20.70
C ARG A 402 3.54 16.50 20.04
N VAL A 403 2.90 15.61 20.82
CA VAL A 403 1.81 14.74 20.31
C VAL A 403 0.71 15.58 19.67
N SER A 404 0.23 16.61 20.37
CA SER A 404 -0.82 17.50 19.87
C SER A 404 -0.37 18.34 18.67
N GLN A 405 0.95 18.67 18.61
CA GLN A 405 1.52 19.46 17.53
C GLN A 405 1.56 18.67 16.20
N TYR A 406 1.82 17.36 16.22
CA TYR A 406 1.76 16.51 15.00
C TYR A 406 0.34 16.31 14.49
N SER A 407 -0.66 16.33 15.36
CA SER A 407 -2.08 16.22 14.98
C SER A 407 -2.74 17.55 14.61
N ASN A 408 -2.03 18.68 14.74
CA ASN A 408 -2.53 19.99 14.36
C ASN A 408 -2.93 20.05 12.88
N GLU A 409 -3.93 20.86 12.53
CA GLU A 409 -4.41 21.06 11.15
C GLU A 409 -3.54 22.01 10.30
N ALA A 410 -2.38 22.44 10.80
CA ALA A 410 -1.46 23.26 10.02
C ALA A 410 -1.04 22.52 8.72
N PHE A 411 -0.97 23.28 7.61
CA PHE A 411 -0.59 22.71 6.33
C PHE A 411 0.86 22.21 6.35
N PHE A 412 1.80 22.96 6.96
CA PHE A 412 3.16 22.51 7.18
C PHE A 412 3.41 22.20 8.67
N THR A 413 4.00 21.06 8.94
CA THR A 413 4.55 20.71 10.26
C THR A 413 6.04 20.48 10.14
N ILE A 414 6.84 21.17 10.96
CA ILE A 414 8.30 21.14 10.90
C ILE A 414 8.87 20.47 12.14
N CYS A 415 9.63 19.41 11.95
CA CYS A 415 10.38 18.73 13.02
C CYS A 415 11.85 18.53 12.61
N ASN A 416 12.67 18.06 13.54
CA ASN A 416 14.05 17.69 13.25
C ASN A 416 14.24 16.16 13.24
N TYR A 417 15.38 15.70 12.72
CA TYR A 417 15.72 14.29 12.58
C TYR A 417 15.69 13.53 13.92
N GLU A 418 16.11 14.15 15.01
CA GLU A 418 16.11 13.55 16.34
C GLU A 418 14.69 13.43 16.92
N GLN A 419 13.80 14.36 16.57
CA GLN A 419 12.39 14.29 16.93
C GLN A 419 11.70 13.15 16.18
N VAL A 420 11.99 12.93 14.90
CA VAL A 420 11.44 11.79 14.14
C VAL A 420 11.72 10.47 14.84
N LEU A 421 12.95 10.28 15.35
CA LEU A 421 13.31 9.08 16.09
C LEU A 421 12.53 8.86 17.38
N ARG A 422 12.26 9.95 18.10
CA ARG A 422 11.60 9.90 19.41
C ARG A 422 10.09 9.80 19.28
N ASP A 423 9.53 10.46 18.28
CA ASP A 423 8.09 10.72 18.13
C ASP A 423 7.47 9.92 16.97
N ILE A 424 8.16 8.91 16.46
CA ILE A 424 7.75 8.17 15.26
C ILE A 424 6.30 7.69 15.33
N LEU A 425 5.85 7.22 16.49
CA LEU A 425 4.49 6.73 16.69
C LEU A 425 3.45 7.85 16.54
N ASP A 426 3.76 9.06 16.97
CA ASP A 426 2.87 10.21 16.90
C ASP A 426 2.87 10.82 15.49
N ILE A 427 4.02 10.80 14.82
CA ILE A 427 4.15 11.23 13.42
C ILE A 427 3.31 10.32 12.51
N GLU A 428 3.35 9.02 12.71
CA GLU A 428 2.63 8.06 11.86
C GLU A 428 1.12 7.97 12.15
N ARG A 429 0.65 8.52 13.28
CA ARG A 429 -0.78 8.73 13.52
C ARG A 429 -1.39 9.77 12.60
N SER A 430 -0.57 10.67 12.08
CA SER A 430 -0.99 11.69 11.12
C SER A 430 -0.80 11.19 9.70
N ASN A 431 -1.80 11.37 8.86
CA ASN A 431 -1.71 11.07 7.44
C ASN A 431 -0.95 12.22 6.74
N TRP A 432 0.28 11.96 6.35
CA TRP A 432 1.10 12.91 5.61
C TRP A 432 0.94 12.71 4.11
N ASP A 433 0.55 13.76 3.39
CA ASP A 433 0.44 13.70 1.94
C ASP A 433 1.84 13.83 1.29
N LEU A 434 2.67 14.73 1.83
CA LEU A 434 4.03 14.98 1.36
C LEU A 434 5.01 14.99 2.55
N ILE A 435 6.15 14.33 2.39
CA ILE A 435 7.28 14.44 3.31
C ILE A 435 8.45 15.10 2.58
N ILE A 436 8.98 16.20 3.14
CA ILE A 436 10.18 16.89 2.66
C ILE A 436 11.29 16.62 3.64
N LEU A 437 12.40 16.05 3.16
CA LEU A 437 13.64 15.83 3.93
C LEU A 437 14.70 16.82 3.46
N ASP A 438 15.05 17.76 4.31
CA ASP A 438 16.12 18.71 4.01
C ASP A 438 17.47 18.23 4.54
N GLU A 439 18.55 18.58 3.84
CA GLU A 439 19.91 18.06 4.10
C GLU A 439 19.95 16.51 4.06
N GLY A 440 19.45 15.95 2.94
CA GLY A 440 19.27 14.52 2.74
C GLY A 440 20.53 13.66 2.94
N GLN A 441 21.74 14.26 2.88
CA GLN A 441 22.98 13.54 3.21
C GLN A 441 23.00 12.98 4.64
N ARG A 442 22.16 13.47 5.54
CA ARG A 442 22.04 12.93 6.91
C ARG A 442 21.49 11.52 6.96
N ILE A 443 20.82 11.06 5.90
CA ILE A 443 20.27 9.72 5.79
C ILE A 443 21.01 8.83 4.78
N LYS A 444 22.24 9.20 4.38
CA LYS A 444 23.07 8.37 3.48
C LYS A 444 23.51 7.06 4.12
N ASN A 445 23.82 7.06 5.41
CA ASN A 445 24.21 5.84 6.11
C ASN A 445 22.94 4.98 6.36
N TRP A 446 22.74 3.99 5.51
CA TRP A 446 21.58 3.08 5.54
C TRP A 446 21.51 2.20 6.80
N GLU A 447 22.63 1.96 7.47
CA GLU A 447 22.70 1.19 8.73
C GLU A 447 22.27 2.02 9.95
N ALA A 448 22.31 3.34 9.86
CA ALA A 448 21.93 4.20 10.97
C ALA A 448 20.45 4.06 11.32
N LYS A 449 20.15 3.98 12.62
CA LYS A 449 18.77 3.89 13.14
C LYS A 449 17.87 5.01 12.61
N THR A 450 18.40 6.23 12.51
CA THR A 450 17.69 7.39 11.95
C THR A 450 17.25 7.16 10.52
N THR A 451 18.13 6.65 9.67
CA THR A 451 17.86 6.38 8.27
C THR A 451 16.75 5.34 8.09
N ARG A 452 16.79 4.27 8.89
CA ARG A 452 15.77 3.21 8.84
C ARG A 452 14.39 3.73 9.23
N VAL A 453 14.32 4.53 10.31
CA VAL A 453 13.06 5.12 10.78
C VAL A 453 12.50 6.08 9.74
N ILE A 454 13.32 6.95 9.15
CA ILE A 454 12.88 7.93 8.15
C ILE A 454 12.43 7.25 6.85
N LYS A 455 13.15 6.22 6.39
CA LYS A 455 12.72 5.42 5.22
C LYS A 455 11.41 4.65 5.46
N GLY A 456 11.06 4.39 6.72
CA GLY A 456 9.80 3.78 7.12
C GLY A 456 8.61 4.75 7.16
N LEU A 457 8.83 6.07 7.09
CA LEU A 457 7.76 7.06 7.08
C LEU A 457 6.90 6.91 5.81
N ARG A 458 5.59 6.99 5.99
CA ARG A 458 4.62 6.84 4.89
C ARG A 458 4.06 8.19 4.47
N SER A 459 4.03 8.40 3.17
CA SER A 459 3.37 9.53 2.53
C SER A 459 3.07 9.18 1.08
N ARG A 460 2.09 9.85 0.50
CA ARG A 460 1.77 9.74 -0.93
C ARG A 460 2.94 10.24 -1.78
N PHE A 461 3.54 11.37 -1.40
CA PHE A 461 4.64 12.01 -2.09
C PHE A 461 5.85 12.22 -1.16
N ALA A 462 7.04 12.27 -1.73
CA ALA A 462 8.26 12.53 -0.97
C ALA A 462 9.28 13.37 -1.76
N LEU A 463 9.93 14.28 -1.07
CA LEU A 463 10.98 15.12 -1.63
C LEU A 463 12.20 15.13 -0.73
N VAL A 464 13.36 14.85 -1.29
CA VAL A 464 14.64 14.98 -0.59
C VAL A 464 15.40 16.16 -1.19
N LEU A 465 15.80 17.09 -0.34
CA LEU A 465 16.63 18.23 -0.71
C LEU A 465 18.05 17.99 -0.19
N THR A 466 19.04 18.10 -1.05
CA THR A 466 20.45 17.89 -0.68
C THR A 466 21.38 18.74 -1.55
N GLY A 467 22.47 19.18 -0.98
CA GLY A 467 23.55 19.83 -1.76
C GLY A 467 24.63 18.85 -2.25
N THR A 468 24.57 17.61 -1.76
CA THR A 468 25.51 16.54 -2.10
C THR A 468 24.72 15.23 -2.31
N PRO A 469 24.48 14.81 -3.56
CA PRO A 469 23.73 13.60 -3.88
C PRO A 469 24.41 12.31 -3.41
#